data_d6ba27ebfb31c60ab05cd82873ba3cc1
#
_entry.id   d6ba27ebfb31c60ab05cd82873ba3cc1
#
_cell.length_a   1.000
_cell.length_b   1.000
_cell.length_c   1.000
_cell.angle_alpha   90.00
_cell.angle_beta   90.00
_cell.angle_gamma   90.00
#
_symmetry.space_group_name_H-M   'P 1'
#
loop_
_entity.id
_entity.type
_entity.pdbx_description
1 polymer ?
#
loop_
_entity_poly.entity_id
_entity_poly.type
_entity_poly.pdbx_seq_one_letter_code
_entity_poly.pdbx_strand_id
1 'polypeptide(L)'
;YRTFLDESMMYSAAIHLKPDETLEQSQKNKLQAIIRKARLGPEDHVLEIGCGWGGFAIEAARTTGCRVTGITLSREQLALGQERVAAAGLQDRIHLELRDYRAMEGQFTKIVSIEMLEAVGHEYLGVFFSACDRLLASDGLVVLQVITIPDQRYDAYRRSTDWIQKHIFPGGVLPSLTALSAAMTRHSRLMVEELENIGPHYALTLREWRRRFEQHAEALEKMGYDKTFQRKWRYYLCYCEAGFEGRFINDLHLVLTRPGNRKLENPFGAANPNCERGST
;
A
#
# COMPACT_ATOMS: atom_id res chain seq x y z
N TYR A 1 -2.94 -17.80 4.41
CA TYR A 1 -3.41 -16.43 4.58
C TYR A 1 -4.88 -16.39 5.07
N ARG A 2 -5.79 -17.15 4.52
CA ARG A 2 -7.22 -17.17 4.94
C ARG A 2 -7.42 -17.51 6.43
N THR A 3 -6.45 -18.10 7.09
CA THR A 3 -6.53 -18.46 8.51
C THR A 3 -6.34 -17.29 9.46
N PHE A 4 -5.78 -16.18 9.01
CA PHE A 4 -5.49 -15.03 9.88
C PHE A 4 -5.82 -13.65 9.29
N LEU A 5 -5.91 -13.51 7.96
CA LEU A 5 -6.40 -12.28 7.35
C LEU A 5 -7.92 -12.14 7.51
N ASP A 6 -8.41 -10.94 7.31
CA ASP A 6 -9.83 -10.62 7.20
C ASP A 6 -10.40 -11.00 5.82
N GLU A 7 -11.71 -10.84 5.63
CA GLU A 7 -12.39 -11.16 4.38
C GLU A 7 -11.90 -10.35 3.17
N SER A 8 -11.38 -9.14 3.41
CA SER A 8 -10.79 -8.34 2.33
C SER A 8 -9.49 -8.93 1.80
N MET A 9 -8.88 -9.85 2.54
CA MET A 9 -7.58 -10.46 2.24
C MET A 9 -6.45 -9.43 2.17
N MET A 10 -6.57 -8.30 2.89
CA MET A 10 -5.51 -7.30 2.94
C MET A 10 -4.36 -7.78 3.83
N TYR A 11 -3.17 -7.95 3.21
CA TYR A 11 -1.94 -8.31 3.92
C TYR A 11 -1.06 -7.07 4.11
N SER A 12 -1.60 -6.11 4.84
CA SER A 12 -0.99 -4.80 5.12
C SER A 12 -1.61 -4.20 6.38
N ALA A 13 -1.00 -3.17 6.96
CA ALA A 13 -1.52 -2.52 8.15
C ALA A 13 -2.97 -2.07 7.99
N ALA A 14 -3.77 -2.28 9.00
CA ALA A 14 -5.10 -1.71 9.15
C ALA A 14 -5.03 -0.35 9.88
N ILE A 15 -6.13 0.40 9.92
CA ILE A 15 -6.29 1.61 10.76
C ILE A 15 -7.37 1.35 11.81
N HIS A 16 -6.97 1.30 13.05
CA HIS A 16 -7.85 1.12 14.20
C HIS A 16 -8.28 2.49 14.74
N LEU A 17 -9.54 2.85 14.58
CA LEU A 17 -10.09 4.13 15.07
C LEU A 17 -10.60 4.02 16.50
N LYS A 18 -10.90 2.79 16.97
CA LYS A 18 -11.36 2.49 18.32
C LYS A 18 -10.66 1.25 18.87
N PRO A 19 -10.51 1.12 20.21
CA PRO A 19 -9.79 0.01 20.82
C PRO A 19 -10.39 -1.39 20.57
N ASP A 20 -11.69 -1.47 20.36
CA ASP A 20 -12.50 -2.70 20.24
C ASP A 20 -12.95 -3.00 18.81
N GLU A 21 -12.37 -2.32 17.81
CA GLU A 21 -12.69 -2.60 16.40
C GLU A 21 -12.20 -3.97 15.96
N THR A 22 -13.03 -4.65 15.18
CA THR A 22 -12.62 -5.90 14.51
C THR A 22 -11.57 -5.63 13.43
N LEU A 23 -10.81 -6.65 13.04
CA LEU A 23 -9.84 -6.53 11.95
C LEU A 23 -10.52 -6.10 10.64
N GLU A 24 -11.71 -6.63 10.37
CA GLU A 24 -12.53 -6.30 9.19
C GLU A 24 -12.87 -4.82 9.15
N GLN A 25 -13.31 -4.26 10.27
CA GLN A 25 -13.61 -2.82 10.37
C GLN A 25 -12.35 -1.98 10.22
N SER A 26 -11.26 -2.37 10.86
CA SER A 26 -9.99 -1.65 10.80
C SER A 26 -9.36 -1.68 9.40
N GLN A 27 -9.46 -2.80 8.67
CA GLN A 27 -9.04 -2.87 7.26
C GLN A 27 -9.93 -2.00 6.38
N LYS A 28 -11.24 -1.99 6.61
CA LYS A 28 -12.15 -1.09 5.90
C LYS A 28 -11.80 0.38 6.15
N ASN A 29 -11.49 0.77 7.39
CA ASN A 29 -11.06 2.12 7.73
C ASN A 29 -9.80 2.53 6.93
N LYS A 30 -8.82 1.62 6.82
CA LYS A 30 -7.60 1.84 6.04
C LYS A 30 -7.92 2.03 4.55
N LEU A 31 -8.72 1.15 3.95
CA LEU A 31 -9.10 1.27 2.55
C LEU A 31 -9.84 2.59 2.28
N GLN A 32 -10.77 2.97 3.15
CA GLN A 32 -11.48 4.26 3.08
C GLN A 32 -10.53 5.45 3.26
N ALA A 33 -9.50 5.34 4.11
CA ALA A 33 -8.48 6.39 4.25
C ALA A 33 -7.70 6.59 2.94
N ILE A 34 -7.27 5.49 2.28
CA ILE A 34 -6.58 5.55 0.99
C ILE A 34 -7.50 6.13 -0.10
N ILE A 35 -8.77 5.71 -0.15
CA ILE A 35 -9.78 6.21 -1.10
C ILE A 35 -9.95 7.75 -0.94
N ARG A 36 -10.08 8.24 0.31
CA ARG A 36 -10.16 9.69 0.59
C ARG A 36 -8.89 10.43 0.20
N LYS A 37 -7.71 9.90 0.55
CA LYS A 37 -6.40 10.49 0.20
C LYS A 37 -6.19 10.56 -1.31
N ALA A 38 -6.61 9.54 -2.04
CA ALA A 38 -6.59 9.52 -3.50
C ALA A 38 -7.69 10.39 -4.13
N ARG A 39 -8.66 10.88 -3.33
CA ARG A 39 -9.82 11.67 -3.78
C ARG A 39 -10.56 10.96 -4.92
N LEU A 40 -10.87 9.66 -4.73
CA LEU A 40 -11.47 8.85 -5.78
C LEU A 40 -12.91 9.25 -6.05
N GLY A 41 -13.25 9.33 -7.34
CA GLY A 41 -14.58 9.56 -7.85
C GLY A 41 -14.91 8.64 -9.03
N PRO A 42 -16.16 8.68 -9.56
CA PRO A 42 -16.63 7.74 -10.59
C PRO A 42 -15.88 7.88 -11.93
N GLU A 43 -15.30 9.05 -12.21
CA GLU A 43 -14.56 9.32 -13.45
C GLU A 43 -13.09 8.86 -13.37
N ASP A 44 -12.62 8.44 -12.20
CA ASP A 44 -11.23 8.05 -12.04
C ASP A 44 -10.94 6.68 -12.66
N HIS A 45 -9.75 6.57 -13.21
CA HIS A 45 -9.13 5.31 -13.58
C HIS A 45 -7.88 5.12 -12.74
N VAL A 46 -7.95 4.17 -11.83
CA VAL A 46 -6.89 3.87 -10.86
C VAL A 46 -5.98 2.77 -11.41
N LEU A 47 -4.67 2.96 -11.30
CA LEU A 47 -3.71 1.86 -11.38
C LEU A 47 -3.34 1.42 -9.96
N GLU A 48 -3.64 0.18 -9.59
CA GLU A 48 -3.18 -0.44 -8.34
C GLU A 48 -1.94 -1.29 -8.61
N ILE A 49 -0.78 -0.84 -8.13
CA ILE A 49 0.49 -1.57 -8.28
C ILE A 49 0.68 -2.49 -7.07
N GLY A 50 0.58 -3.80 -7.30
CA GLY A 50 0.56 -4.79 -6.24
C GLY A 50 -0.84 -5.02 -5.68
N CYS A 51 -1.80 -5.38 -6.54
CA CYS A 51 -3.22 -5.48 -6.17
C CYS A 51 -3.56 -6.65 -5.23
N GLY A 52 -2.60 -7.51 -4.91
CA GLY A 52 -2.83 -8.66 -4.05
C GLY A 52 -4.04 -9.49 -4.55
N TRP A 53 -4.97 -9.77 -3.67
CA TRP A 53 -6.22 -10.49 -3.98
C TRP A 53 -7.40 -9.57 -4.31
N GLY A 54 -7.14 -8.32 -4.74
CA GLY A 54 -8.14 -7.36 -5.22
C GLY A 54 -8.94 -6.65 -4.13
N GLY A 55 -8.49 -6.67 -2.89
CA GLY A 55 -9.25 -6.10 -1.76
C GLY A 55 -9.49 -4.60 -1.90
N PHE A 56 -8.45 -3.82 -2.22
CA PHE A 56 -8.59 -2.38 -2.46
C PHE A 56 -9.39 -2.09 -3.73
N ALA A 57 -9.10 -2.77 -4.85
CA ALA A 57 -9.81 -2.57 -6.10
C ALA A 57 -11.34 -2.73 -5.93
N ILE A 58 -11.76 -3.81 -5.23
CA ILE A 58 -13.18 -4.10 -4.96
C ILE A 58 -13.81 -3.00 -4.09
N GLU A 59 -13.15 -2.59 -3.01
CA GLU A 59 -13.70 -1.54 -2.12
C GLU A 59 -13.76 -0.19 -2.82
N ALA A 60 -12.72 0.19 -3.57
CA ALA A 60 -12.67 1.44 -4.31
C ALA A 60 -13.77 1.52 -5.38
N ALA A 61 -13.87 0.51 -6.24
CA ALA A 61 -14.90 0.47 -7.30
C ALA A 61 -16.33 0.45 -6.72
N ARG A 62 -16.55 -0.31 -5.62
CA ARG A 62 -17.87 -0.40 -4.97
C ARG A 62 -18.32 0.93 -4.39
N THR A 63 -17.41 1.66 -3.73
CA THR A 63 -17.77 2.87 -2.96
C THR A 63 -17.76 4.14 -3.79
N THR A 64 -16.96 4.20 -4.85
CA THR A 64 -16.78 5.44 -5.64
C THR A 64 -17.27 5.30 -7.09
N GLY A 65 -17.47 4.07 -7.58
CA GLY A 65 -17.78 3.82 -8.98
C GLY A 65 -16.60 3.98 -9.94
N CYS A 66 -15.37 4.18 -9.43
CA CYS A 66 -14.17 4.31 -10.26
C CYS A 66 -13.84 3.03 -11.03
N ARG A 67 -13.01 3.14 -12.06
CA ARG A 67 -12.39 2.00 -12.73
C ARG A 67 -11.04 1.70 -12.10
N VAL A 68 -10.69 0.41 -11.97
CA VAL A 68 -9.40 -0.01 -11.43
C VAL A 68 -8.73 -1.00 -12.38
N THR A 69 -7.50 -0.72 -12.75
CA THR A 69 -6.58 -1.70 -13.32
C THR A 69 -5.61 -2.11 -12.21
N GLY A 70 -5.70 -3.36 -11.76
CA GLY A 70 -4.82 -3.91 -10.73
C GLY A 70 -3.77 -4.84 -11.34
N ILE A 71 -2.52 -4.69 -10.94
CA ILE A 71 -1.44 -5.56 -11.43
C ILE A 71 -0.77 -6.32 -10.28
N THR A 72 -0.43 -7.56 -10.55
CA THR A 72 0.32 -8.45 -9.64
C THR A 72 1.31 -9.31 -10.42
N LEU A 73 2.35 -9.83 -9.74
CA LEU A 73 3.27 -10.81 -10.28
C LEU A 73 2.93 -12.25 -9.84
N SER A 74 1.93 -12.44 -8.96
CA SER A 74 1.50 -13.75 -8.48
C SER A 74 0.27 -14.24 -9.27
N ARG A 75 0.41 -15.43 -9.89
CA ARG A 75 -0.69 -16.11 -10.57
C ARG A 75 -1.81 -16.49 -9.61
N GLU A 76 -1.46 -16.89 -8.39
CA GLU A 76 -2.41 -17.28 -7.35
C GLU A 76 -3.21 -16.07 -6.85
N GLN A 77 -2.55 -14.93 -6.69
CA GLN A 77 -3.24 -13.67 -6.33
C GLN A 77 -4.19 -13.26 -7.45
N LEU A 78 -3.74 -13.31 -8.71
CA LEU A 78 -4.57 -12.95 -9.85
C LEU A 78 -5.81 -13.82 -9.94
N ALA A 79 -5.66 -15.16 -9.90
CA ALA A 79 -6.78 -16.10 -10.02
C ALA A 79 -7.84 -15.85 -8.94
N LEU A 80 -7.43 -15.82 -7.66
CA LEU A 80 -8.37 -15.56 -6.57
C LEU A 80 -8.93 -14.12 -6.63
N GLY A 81 -8.14 -13.14 -7.04
CA GLY A 81 -8.59 -11.75 -7.21
C GLY A 81 -9.70 -11.65 -8.26
N GLN A 82 -9.53 -12.31 -9.40
CA GLN A 82 -10.56 -12.36 -10.47
C GLN A 82 -11.85 -13.07 -10.02
N GLU A 83 -11.74 -14.17 -9.28
CA GLU A 83 -12.91 -14.84 -8.68
C GLU A 83 -13.68 -13.89 -7.74
N ARG A 84 -12.95 -13.14 -6.90
CA ARG A 84 -13.54 -12.19 -5.94
C ARG A 84 -14.19 -10.99 -6.64
N VAL A 85 -13.57 -10.47 -7.70
CA VAL A 85 -14.14 -9.41 -8.54
C VAL A 85 -15.45 -9.88 -9.19
N ALA A 86 -15.47 -11.12 -9.71
CA ALA A 86 -16.66 -11.72 -10.28
C ALA A 86 -17.78 -11.91 -9.25
N ALA A 87 -17.43 -12.43 -8.06
CA ALA A 87 -18.38 -12.60 -6.96
C ALA A 87 -18.97 -11.27 -6.46
N ALA A 88 -18.20 -10.17 -6.59
CA ALA A 88 -18.67 -8.82 -6.27
C ALA A 88 -19.49 -8.15 -7.39
N GLY A 89 -19.59 -8.76 -8.58
CA GLY A 89 -20.28 -8.18 -9.74
C GLY A 89 -19.61 -6.93 -10.31
N LEU A 90 -18.27 -6.82 -10.22
CA LEU A 90 -17.52 -5.62 -10.58
C LEU A 90 -16.60 -5.80 -11.80
N GLN A 91 -16.85 -6.84 -12.63
CA GLN A 91 -16.01 -7.14 -13.80
C GLN A 91 -15.97 -6.00 -14.83
N ASP A 92 -17.01 -5.20 -14.91
CA ASP A 92 -17.09 -4.03 -15.80
C ASP A 92 -16.26 -2.84 -15.29
N ARG A 93 -15.85 -2.86 -14.03
CA ARG A 93 -15.10 -1.76 -13.37
C ARG A 93 -13.67 -2.13 -13.04
N ILE A 94 -13.39 -3.42 -12.81
CA ILE A 94 -12.09 -3.89 -12.33
C ILE A 94 -11.48 -4.85 -13.34
N HIS A 95 -10.28 -4.50 -13.79
CA HIS A 95 -9.44 -5.37 -14.60
C HIS A 95 -8.17 -5.74 -13.82
N LEU A 96 -7.97 -7.04 -13.55
CA LEU A 96 -6.76 -7.54 -12.89
C LEU A 96 -5.89 -8.30 -13.88
N GLU A 97 -4.58 -8.03 -13.91
CA GLU A 97 -3.65 -8.67 -14.82
C GLU A 97 -2.31 -9.05 -14.20
N LEU A 98 -1.70 -10.10 -14.77
CA LEU A 98 -0.34 -10.53 -14.42
C LEU A 98 0.65 -9.67 -15.20
N ARG A 99 1.14 -8.61 -14.58
CA ARG A 99 2.01 -7.65 -15.25
C ARG A 99 2.97 -6.95 -14.28
N ASP A 100 4.16 -6.67 -14.77
CA ASP A 100 5.14 -5.84 -14.10
C ASP A 100 4.83 -4.34 -14.38
N TYR A 101 4.89 -3.50 -13.33
CA TYR A 101 4.62 -2.05 -13.46
C TYR A 101 5.59 -1.35 -14.42
N ARG A 102 6.78 -1.89 -14.64
CA ARG A 102 7.77 -1.37 -15.60
C ARG A 102 7.29 -1.48 -17.05
N ALA A 103 6.50 -2.51 -17.33
CA ALA A 103 5.92 -2.78 -18.63
C ALA A 103 4.49 -2.22 -18.82
N MET A 104 3.96 -1.50 -17.80
CA MET A 104 2.66 -0.85 -17.94
C MET A 104 2.73 0.34 -18.90
N GLU A 105 1.63 0.50 -19.63
CA GLU A 105 1.42 1.59 -20.58
C GLU A 105 0.10 2.32 -20.29
N GLY A 106 -0.12 3.44 -20.94
CA GLY A 106 -1.31 4.26 -20.78
C GLY A 106 -1.16 5.34 -19.71
N GLN A 107 -2.28 5.97 -19.38
CA GLN A 107 -2.36 7.00 -18.34
C GLN A 107 -3.50 6.73 -17.37
N PHE A 108 -3.24 6.97 -16.09
CA PHE A 108 -4.17 6.77 -15.00
C PHE A 108 -4.35 8.07 -14.23
N THR A 109 -5.57 8.37 -13.81
CA THR A 109 -5.84 9.56 -13.01
C THR A 109 -5.30 9.43 -11.60
N LYS A 110 -5.19 8.20 -11.10
CA LYS A 110 -4.68 7.86 -9.78
C LYS A 110 -3.80 6.62 -9.85
N ILE A 111 -2.78 6.59 -9.00
CA ILE A 111 -1.97 5.39 -8.77
C ILE A 111 -2.00 5.09 -7.28
N VAL A 112 -2.24 3.83 -6.93
CA VAL A 112 -2.24 3.34 -5.55
C VAL A 112 -1.28 2.16 -5.44
N SER A 113 -0.48 2.13 -4.39
CA SER A 113 0.38 0.98 -4.07
C SER A 113 0.46 0.81 -2.56
N ILE A 114 0.11 -0.40 -2.09
CA ILE A 114 -0.02 -0.69 -0.66
C ILE A 114 0.98 -1.78 -0.29
N GLU A 115 2.02 -1.41 0.49
CA GLU A 115 3.07 -2.30 0.99
C GLU A 115 3.67 -3.21 -0.12
N MET A 116 4.11 -2.57 -1.20
CA MET A 116 4.75 -3.25 -2.32
C MET A 116 6.20 -2.79 -2.51
N LEU A 117 6.52 -1.54 -2.12
CA LEU A 117 7.85 -0.96 -2.30
C LEU A 117 8.94 -1.72 -1.53
N GLU A 118 8.57 -2.41 -0.47
CA GLU A 118 9.46 -3.27 0.33
C GLU A 118 10.05 -4.42 -0.48
N ALA A 119 9.35 -4.84 -1.55
CA ALA A 119 9.79 -5.88 -2.47
C ALA A 119 10.59 -5.34 -3.68
N VAL A 120 10.69 -4.01 -3.83
CA VAL A 120 11.33 -3.38 -5.00
C VAL A 120 12.85 -3.38 -4.89
N GLY A 121 13.38 -3.16 -3.68
CA GLY A 121 14.82 -3.00 -3.43
C GLY A 121 15.32 -1.58 -3.68
N HIS A 122 16.42 -1.22 -3.02
CA HIS A 122 16.98 0.13 -3.04
C HIS A 122 17.31 0.64 -4.46
N GLU A 123 17.92 -0.22 -5.26
CA GLU A 123 18.41 0.09 -6.61
C GLU A 123 17.28 0.42 -7.58
N TYR A 124 16.08 -0.06 -7.31
CA TYR A 124 14.93 0.09 -8.21
C TYR A 124 13.90 1.14 -7.76
N LEU A 125 14.11 1.81 -6.62
CA LEU A 125 13.20 2.89 -6.17
C LEU A 125 13.05 3.98 -7.23
N GLY A 126 14.15 4.37 -7.89
CA GLY A 126 14.10 5.34 -8.99
C GLY A 126 13.28 4.87 -10.19
N VAL A 127 13.37 3.59 -10.53
CA VAL A 127 12.56 2.97 -11.61
C VAL A 127 11.08 3.01 -11.26
N PHE A 128 10.72 2.75 -9.99
CA PHE A 128 9.35 2.82 -9.51
C PHE A 128 8.77 4.25 -9.66
N PHE A 129 9.49 5.26 -9.15
CA PHE A 129 9.01 6.65 -9.25
C PHE A 129 8.96 7.16 -10.68
N SER A 130 9.91 6.76 -11.54
CA SER A 130 9.87 7.05 -12.97
C SER A 130 8.64 6.43 -13.65
N ALA A 131 8.30 5.19 -13.31
CA ALA A 131 7.10 4.54 -13.81
C ALA A 131 5.83 5.24 -13.34
N CYS A 132 5.73 5.60 -12.05
CA CYS A 132 4.61 6.37 -11.53
C CYS A 132 4.45 7.71 -12.25
N ASP A 133 5.56 8.46 -12.47
CA ASP A 133 5.49 9.74 -13.17
C ASP A 133 5.07 9.59 -14.64
N ARG A 134 5.52 8.56 -15.31
CA ARG A 134 5.14 8.25 -16.70
C ARG A 134 3.66 7.88 -16.84
N LEU A 135 3.14 7.09 -15.90
CA LEU A 135 1.79 6.52 -15.95
C LEU A 135 0.72 7.44 -15.36
N LEU A 136 1.10 8.42 -14.54
CA LEU A 136 0.18 9.34 -13.91
C LEU A 136 -0.27 10.44 -14.86
N ALA A 137 -1.56 10.73 -14.94
CA ALA A 137 -2.11 11.90 -15.63
C ALA A 137 -1.54 13.22 -15.04
N SER A 138 -1.60 14.32 -15.78
CA SER A 138 -0.96 15.61 -15.41
C SER A 138 -1.38 16.12 -14.04
N ASP A 139 -2.63 15.93 -13.69
CA ASP A 139 -3.30 16.38 -12.47
C ASP A 139 -3.67 15.22 -11.52
N GLY A 140 -2.96 14.10 -11.68
CA GLY A 140 -3.19 12.89 -10.92
C GLY A 140 -2.57 12.91 -9.51
N LEU A 141 -2.94 11.90 -8.72
CA LEU A 141 -2.37 11.62 -7.40
C LEU A 141 -1.80 10.22 -7.35
N VAL A 142 -0.67 10.06 -6.65
CA VAL A 142 -0.15 8.77 -6.24
C VAL A 142 -0.35 8.63 -4.73
N VAL A 143 -0.94 7.53 -4.28
CA VAL A 143 -1.06 7.21 -2.85
C VAL A 143 -0.30 5.93 -2.56
N LEU A 144 0.66 6.02 -1.67
CA LEU A 144 1.49 4.91 -1.24
C LEU A 144 1.22 4.60 0.22
N GLN A 145 1.15 3.31 0.55
CA GLN A 145 1.36 2.82 1.90
C GLN A 145 2.66 2.04 1.89
N VAL A 146 3.60 2.39 2.77
CA VAL A 146 4.96 1.82 2.74
C VAL A 146 5.56 1.73 4.14
N ILE A 147 6.06 0.54 4.47
CA ILE A 147 6.82 0.31 5.70
C ILE A 147 8.20 0.95 5.55
N THR A 148 8.61 1.72 6.55
CA THR A 148 9.90 2.40 6.52
C THR A 148 10.74 2.13 7.76
N ILE A 149 12.07 2.18 7.58
CA ILE A 149 13.04 2.17 8.67
C ILE A 149 13.58 3.60 8.87
N PRO A 150 13.91 4.03 10.11
CA PRO A 150 14.52 5.33 10.35
C PRO A 150 15.81 5.54 9.53
N ASP A 151 15.98 6.74 8.98
CA ASP A 151 17.11 7.09 8.11
C ASP A 151 18.48 6.78 8.74
N GLN A 152 18.60 6.99 10.04
CA GLN A 152 19.84 6.74 10.81
C GLN A 152 20.29 5.27 10.80
N ARG A 153 19.36 4.35 10.52
CA ARG A 153 19.62 2.91 10.49
C ARG A 153 19.69 2.35 9.06
N TYR A 154 19.22 3.11 8.09
CA TYR A 154 18.96 2.60 6.73
C TYR A 154 20.20 2.06 6.05
N ASP A 155 21.31 2.80 6.07
CA ASP A 155 22.54 2.40 5.37
C ASP A 155 23.17 1.12 5.94
N ALA A 156 23.09 0.91 7.24
CA ALA A 156 23.53 -0.33 7.87
C ALA A 156 22.57 -1.48 7.55
N TYR A 157 21.27 -1.21 7.65
CA TYR A 157 20.20 -2.20 7.43
C TYR A 157 20.23 -2.75 6.00
N ARG A 158 20.25 -1.90 4.96
CA ARG A 158 20.20 -2.35 3.55
C ARG A 158 21.42 -3.15 3.10
N ARG A 159 22.51 -3.11 3.86
CA ARG A 159 23.76 -3.88 3.61
C ARG A 159 23.84 -5.14 4.44
N SER A 160 22.89 -5.39 5.31
CA SER A 160 22.81 -6.59 6.15
C SER A 160 21.63 -7.45 5.72
N THR A 161 21.56 -8.65 6.26
CA THR A 161 20.40 -9.53 6.10
C THR A 161 19.85 -9.82 7.48
N ASP A 162 18.63 -9.36 7.76
CA ASP A 162 17.97 -9.67 9.00
C ASP A 162 17.22 -11.01 8.94
N TRP A 163 16.58 -11.37 10.05
CA TRP A 163 15.85 -12.63 10.15
C TRP A 163 14.63 -12.67 9.20
N ILE A 164 13.95 -11.53 9.01
CA ILE A 164 12.79 -11.42 8.11
C ILE A 164 13.20 -11.65 6.67
N GLN A 165 14.25 -10.97 6.22
CA GLN A 165 14.81 -11.12 4.86
C GLN A 165 15.29 -12.57 4.61
N LYS A 166 15.83 -13.23 5.64
CA LYS A 166 16.34 -14.60 5.49
C LYS A 166 15.24 -15.65 5.43
N HIS A 167 14.13 -15.46 6.14
CA HIS A 167 13.18 -16.53 6.41
C HIS A 167 11.74 -16.29 5.93
N ILE A 168 11.33 -15.06 5.72
CA ILE A 168 9.94 -14.69 5.40
C ILE A 168 9.84 -13.98 4.04
N PHE A 169 10.62 -12.90 3.83
CA PHE A 169 10.62 -12.08 2.62
C PHE A 169 12.02 -11.96 2.02
N PRO A 170 12.53 -13.02 1.37
CA PRO A 170 13.85 -12.97 0.72
C PRO A 170 13.92 -11.83 -0.30
N GLY A 171 14.95 -10.98 -0.16
CA GLY A 171 15.15 -9.82 -1.04
C GLY A 171 14.35 -8.57 -0.64
N GLY A 172 13.45 -8.63 0.34
CA GLY A 172 12.73 -7.47 0.83
C GLY A 172 13.67 -6.47 1.53
N VAL A 173 13.48 -5.18 1.30
CA VAL A 173 14.24 -4.10 1.94
C VAL A 173 13.29 -2.95 2.28
N LEU A 174 13.14 -2.66 3.56
CA LEU A 174 12.38 -1.49 3.99
C LEU A 174 13.12 -0.22 3.56
N PRO A 175 12.51 0.67 2.76
CA PRO A 175 13.13 1.95 2.44
C PRO A 175 13.14 2.88 3.66
N SER A 176 13.94 3.94 3.61
CA SER A 176 13.81 5.08 4.53
C SER A 176 13.12 6.26 3.83
N LEU A 177 12.61 7.20 4.59
CA LEU A 177 11.94 8.38 4.03
C LEU A 177 12.89 9.19 3.14
N THR A 178 14.15 9.38 3.56
CA THR A 178 15.16 10.05 2.74
C THR A 178 15.46 9.27 1.47
N ALA A 179 15.54 7.94 1.51
CA ALA A 179 15.78 7.13 0.31
C ALA A 179 14.61 7.25 -0.69
N LEU A 180 13.37 7.23 -0.21
CA LEU A 180 12.17 7.45 -1.04
C LEU A 180 12.20 8.85 -1.67
N SER A 181 12.41 9.89 -0.85
CA SER A 181 12.46 11.29 -1.31
C SER A 181 13.58 11.53 -2.31
N ALA A 182 14.78 11.00 -2.07
CA ALA A 182 15.92 11.12 -2.98
C ALA A 182 15.65 10.44 -4.34
N ALA A 183 15.08 9.22 -4.30
CA ALA A 183 14.72 8.50 -5.53
C ALA A 183 13.62 9.24 -6.31
N MET A 184 12.58 9.71 -5.63
CA MET A 184 11.48 10.48 -6.22
C MET A 184 12.00 11.75 -6.90
N THR A 185 12.80 12.55 -6.20
CA THR A 185 13.34 13.83 -6.71
C THR A 185 14.24 13.64 -7.95
N ARG A 186 15.02 12.55 -7.96
CA ARG A 186 15.96 12.31 -9.07
C ARG A 186 15.31 11.73 -10.32
N HIS A 187 14.21 10.99 -10.16
CA HIS A 187 13.65 10.15 -11.22
C HIS A 187 12.21 10.49 -11.61
N SER A 188 11.62 11.53 -11.02
CA SER A 188 10.26 11.95 -11.32
C SER A 188 10.06 13.45 -11.08
N ARG A 189 8.90 13.96 -11.50
CA ARG A 189 8.43 15.32 -11.18
C ARG A 189 7.48 15.33 -9.97
N LEU A 190 7.38 14.20 -9.27
CA LEU A 190 6.49 14.08 -8.12
C LEU A 190 7.05 14.82 -6.92
N MET A 191 6.16 15.32 -6.09
CA MET A 191 6.44 15.93 -4.79
C MET A 191 5.46 15.38 -3.75
N VAL A 192 5.83 15.46 -2.47
CA VAL A 192 4.97 15.06 -1.36
C VAL A 192 3.92 16.13 -1.13
N GLU A 193 2.66 15.75 -1.18
CA GLU A 193 1.49 16.58 -0.83
C GLU A 193 1.08 16.33 0.63
N GLU A 194 1.09 15.05 1.05
CA GLU A 194 0.69 14.66 2.40
C GLU A 194 1.54 13.47 2.87
N LEU A 195 1.87 13.45 4.16
CA LEU A 195 2.52 12.32 4.83
C LEU A 195 1.82 12.07 6.16
N GLU A 196 1.43 10.82 6.41
CA GLU A 196 0.87 10.36 7.68
C GLU A 196 1.57 9.08 8.12
N ASN A 197 1.94 8.98 9.40
CA ASN A 197 2.49 7.75 9.98
C ASN A 197 1.40 6.94 10.66
N ILE A 198 1.05 5.80 10.07
CA ILE A 198 0.08 4.85 10.59
C ILE A 198 0.72 3.64 11.30
N GLY A 199 2.05 3.61 11.43
CA GLY A 199 2.81 2.52 12.04
C GLY A 199 2.29 2.03 13.39
N PRO A 200 1.84 2.89 14.33
CA PRO A 200 1.25 2.43 15.59
C PRO A 200 0.04 1.49 15.43
N HIS A 201 -0.74 1.62 14.36
CA HIS A 201 -1.86 0.73 14.06
C HIS A 201 -1.39 -0.66 13.61
N TYR A 202 -0.20 -0.77 13.04
CA TYR A 202 0.31 -2.07 12.59
C TYR A 202 0.57 -3.04 13.73
N ALA A 203 1.03 -2.55 14.88
CA ALA A 203 1.21 -3.40 16.07
C ALA A 203 -0.11 -4.10 16.46
N LEU A 204 -1.24 -3.39 16.41
CA LEU A 204 -2.57 -3.95 16.70
C LEU A 204 -2.98 -4.97 15.63
N THR A 205 -2.75 -4.65 14.36
CA THR A 205 -3.03 -5.55 13.23
C THR A 205 -2.24 -6.86 13.35
N LEU A 206 -0.93 -6.78 13.63
CA LEU A 206 -0.06 -7.96 13.79
C LEU A 206 -0.44 -8.81 15.01
N ARG A 207 -0.85 -8.17 16.11
CA ARG A 207 -1.38 -8.85 17.30
C ARG A 207 -2.63 -9.65 16.96
N GLU A 208 -3.55 -9.07 16.21
CA GLU A 208 -4.77 -9.74 15.78
C GLU A 208 -4.48 -10.88 14.78
N TRP A 209 -3.58 -10.68 13.82
CA TRP A 209 -3.13 -11.75 12.92
C TRP A 209 -2.50 -12.91 13.71
N ARG A 210 -1.66 -12.63 14.69
CA ARG A 210 -1.04 -13.66 15.54
C ARG A 210 -2.10 -14.43 16.32
N ARG A 211 -3.05 -13.74 16.94
CA ARG A 211 -4.16 -14.36 17.68
C ARG A 211 -4.96 -15.32 16.78
N ARG A 212 -5.36 -14.87 15.59
CA ARG A 212 -6.08 -15.68 14.61
C ARG A 212 -5.25 -16.86 14.10
N PHE A 213 -3.99 -16.64 13.82
CA PHE A 213 -3.06 -17.68 13.36
C PHE A 213 -2.92 -18.79 14.42
N GLU A 214 -2.73 -18.43 15.69
CA GLU A 214 -2.62 -19.37 16.81
C GLU A 214 -3.92 -20.16 17.05
N GLN A 215 -5.07 -19.53 16.87
CA GLN A 215 -6.37 -20.21 16.96
C GLN A 215 -6.59 -21.27 15.87
N HIS A 216 -5.92 -21.16 14.75
CA HIS A 216 -6.02 -22.12 13.64
C HIS A 216 -4.86 -23.13 13.60
N ALA A 217 -4.09 -23.28 14.68
CA ALA A 217 -2.90 -24.12 14.73
C ALA A 217 -3.17 -25.57 14.29
N GLU A 218 -4.25 -26.20 14.75
CA GLU A 218 -4.62 -27.56 14.35
C GLU A 218 -5.03 -27.68 12.88
N ALA A 219 -5.73 -26.67 12.35
CA ALA A 219 -6.10 -26.62 10.94
C ALA A 219 -4.86 -26.48 10.06
N LEU A 220 -3.89 -25.65 10.47
CA LEU A 220 -2.61 -25.51 9.78
C LEU A 220 -1.82 -26.83 9.76
N GLU A 221 -1.79 -27.57 10.86
CA GLU A 221 -1.13 -28.87 10.93
C GLU A 221 -1.78 -29.90 9.99
N LYS A 222 -3.11 -29.95 9.91
CA LYS A 222 -3.86 -30.76 8.96
C LYS A 222 -3.60 -30.37 7.50
N MET A 223 -3.25 -29.12 7.21
CA MET A 223 -2.87 -28.62 5.88
C MET A 223 -1.40 -28.89 5.55
N GLY A 224 -0.63 -29.53 6.44
CA GLY A 224 0.78 -29.85 6.25
C GLY A 224 1.78 -28.82 6.75
N TYR A 225 1.32 -27.74 7.42
CA TYR A 225 2.20 -26.76 8.05
C TYR A 225 2.64 -27.24 9.43
N ASP A 226 3.84 -27.77 9.52
CA ASP A 226 4.38 -28.38 10.73
C ASP A 226 4.62 -27.36 11.87
N LYS A 227 4.94 -27.86 13.07
CA LYS A 227 5.24 -27.03 14.23
C LYS A 227 6.44 -26.10 14.03
N THR A 228 7.37 -26.46 13.16
CA THR A 228 8.53 -25.62 12.83
C THR A 228 8.11 -24.42 12.02
N PHE A 229 7.26 -24.62 11.00
CA PHE A 229 6.64 -23.55 10.25
C PHE A 229 5.83 -22.63 11.16
N GLN A 230 4.96 -23.19 12.02
CA GLN A 230 4.12 -22.41 12.92
C GLN A 230 4.94 -21.56 13.91
N ARG A 231 6.04 -22.09 14.47
CA ARG A 231 6.96 -21.31 15.33
C ARG A 231 7.65 -20.18 14.56
N LYS A 232 8.10 -20.41 13.32
CA LYS A 232 8.69 -19.36 12.48
C LYS A 232 7.69 -18.25 12.19
N TRP A 233 6.47 -18.62 11.86
CA TRP A 233 5.42 -17.65 11.54
C TRP A 233 5.01 -16.83 12.78
N ARG A 234 4.84 -17.48 13.92
CA ARG A 234 4.60 -16.80 15.20
C ARG A 234 5.73 -15.83 15.55
N TYR A 235 7.00 -16.27 15.39
CA TYR A 235 8.14 -15.39 15.64
C TYR A 235 8.13 -14.16 14.74
N TYR A 236 7.86 -14.34 13.44
CA TYR A 236 7.70 -13.25 12.50
C TYR A 236 6.66 -12.22 12.98
N LEU A 237 5.45 -12.68 13.32
CA LEU A 237 4.38 -11.79 13.77
C LEU A 237 4.76 -11.05 15.05
N CYS A 238 5.34 -11.73 16.05
CA CYS A 238 5.81 -11.10 17.29
C CYS A 238 6.96 -10.11 17.04
N TYR A 239 7.90 -10.45 16.18
CA TYR A 239 9.05 -9.60 15.84
C TYR A 239 8.60 -8.28 15.19
N CYS A 240 7.70 -8.37 14.22
CA CYS A 240 7.14 -7.20 13.57
C CYS A 240 6.25 -6.39 14.52
N GLU A 241 5.38 -7.04 15.33
CA GLU A 241 4.58 -6.39 16.37
C GLU A 241 5.46 -5.54 17.29
N ALA A 242 6.53 -6.12 17.83
CA ALA A 242 7.47 -5.41 18.69
C ALA A 242 8.20 -4.25 17.97
N GLY A 243 8.52 -4.42 16.69
CA GLY A 243 9.15 -3.39 15.87
C GLY A 243 8.27 -2.14 15.71
N PHE A 244 6.99 -2.31 15.46
CA PHE A 244 6.04 -1.21 15.35
C PHE A 244 5.65 -0.63 16.71
N GLU A 245 5.41 -1.47 17.72
CA GLU A 245 5.07 -1.02 19.08
C GLU A 245 6.21 -0.19 19.69
N GLY A 246 7.46 -0.63 19.50
CA GLY A 246 8.66 0.07 19.93
C GLY A 246 9.06 1.24 19.02
N ARG A 247 8.33 1.51 17.93
CA ARG A 247 8.61 2.56 16.93
C ARG A 247 10.00 2.44 16.28
N PHE A 248 10.51 1.22 16.15
CA PHE A 248 11.76 0.94 15.42
C PHE A 248 11.58 0.95 13.90
N ILE A 249 10.35 0.78 13.45
CA ILE A 249 9.90 0.87 12.07
C ILE A 249 8.57 1.63 12.05
N ASN A 250 8.25 2.23 10.89
CA ASN A 250 7.01 2.97 10.67
C ASN A 250 6.27 2.40 9.46
N ASP A 251 5.00 2.75 9.32
CA ASP A 251 4.23 2.57 8.09
C ASP A 251 3.64 3.92 7.70
N LEU A 252 3.92 4.35 6.47
CA LEU A 252 3.60 5.70 6.02
C LEU A 252 2.55 5.67 4.91
N HIS A 253 1.54 6.52 5.05
CA HIS A 253 0.75 6.97 3.92
C HIS A 253 1.41 8.21 3.31
N LEU A 254 1.75 8.13 2.03
CA LEU A 254 2.29 9.24 1.24
C LEU A 254 1.32 9.56 0.11
N VAL A 255 0.92 10.82 0.02
CA VAL A 255 0.21 11.36 -1.15
C VAL A 255 1.20 12.16 -1.95
N LEU A 256 1.33 11.83 -3.23
CA LEU A 256 2.26 12.50 -4.13
C LEU A 256 1.49 13.11 -5.31
N THR A 257 1.98 14.24 -5.78
CA THR A 257 1.43 14.95 -6.94
C THR A 257 2.53 15.64 -7.72
N ARG A 258 2.18 16.29 -8.82
CA ARG A 258 3.11 17.18 -9.53
C ARG A 258 2.92 18.63 -9.12
N PRO A 259 3.97 19.46 -9.17
CA PRO A 259 3.82 20.91 -9.04
C PRO A 259 2.78 21.45 -10.03
N GLY A 260 1.96 22.39 -9.57
CA GLY A 260 0.95 23.02 -10.42
C GLY A 260 -0.33 22.19 -10.64
N ASN A 261 -0.55 21.13 -9.88
CA ASN A 261 -1.82 20.40 -9.90
C ASN A 261 -2.97 21.30 -9.40
N ARG A 262 -3.81 21.76 -10.33
CA ARG A 262 -4.91 22.70 -10.05
C ARG A 262 -6.18 22.03 -9.53
N LYS A 263 -6.25 20.71 -9.53
CA LYS A 263 -7.37 19.95 -8.95
C LYS A 263 -7.26 19.77 -7.44
N LEU A 264 -6.11 20.12 -6.87
CA LEU A 264 -5.97 20.17 -5.41
C LEU A 264 -6.72 21.39 -4.88
N GLU A 265 -7.54 21.19 -3.86
CA GLU A 265 -8.32 22.29 -3.26
C GLU A 265 -7.38 23.34 -2.68
N ASN A 266 -7.66 24.59 -3.01
CA ASN A 266 -7.09 25.72 -2.31
C ASN A 266 -7.83 25.85 -0.96
N PRO A 267 -7.16 25.85 0.20
CA PRO A 267 -7.81 25.97 1.51
C PRO A 267 -8.60 27.27 1.67
N PHE A 268 -8.39 28.25 0.79
CA PHE A 268 -9.12 29.54 0.79
C PHE A 268 -10.24 29.62 -0.26
N GLY A 269 -10.63 28.48 -0.88
CA GLY A 269 -11.64 28.45 -1.96
C GLY A 269 -11.09 28.93 -3.31
N ALA A 270 -11.92 28.90 -4.35
CA ALA A 270 -11.55 29.35 -5.69
C ALA A 270 -10.96 30.77 -5.64
N ALA A 271 -9.83 30.93 -6.30
CA ALA A 271 -9.00 32.12 -6.46
C ALA A 271 -9.61 33.43 -5.89
N ASN A 272 -8.90 34.05 -4.96
CA ASN A 272 -9.15 35.42 -4.57
C ASN A 272 -9.20 36.28 -5.85
N PRO A 273 -10.38 36.83 -6.26
CA PRO A 273 -10.50 37.64 -7.48
C PRO A 273 -9.69 38.94 -7.43
N ASN A 274 -9.07 39.25 -6.29
CA ASN A 274 -8.26 40.44 -6.08
C ASN A 274 -6.75 40.25 -6.37
N CYS A 275 -6.33 39.08 -6.89
CA CYS A 275 -4.95 38.87 -7.36
C CYS A 275 -4.81 39.17 -8.86
N GLU A 276 -5.70 40.00 -9.44
CA GLU A 276 -5.55 40.51 -10.76
C GLU A 276 -4.80 41.85 -10.74
N ARG A 277 -3.60 41.80 -11.35
CA ARG A 277 -2.92 42.94 -11.93
C ARG A 277 -2.35 44.04 -11.01
N GLY A 278 -1.14 43.80 -10.56
CA GLY A 278 -0.14 44.85 -10.51
C GLY A 278 0.63 44.87 -11.84
N SER A 279 0.04 45.39 -12.87
CA SER A 279 0.76 45.80 -14.07
C SER A 279 0.97 47.31 -13.97
N THR A 280 2.18 47.72 -13.68
CA THR A 280 2.82 48.92 -14.26
C THR A 280 4.33 48.66 -14.26
#